data_30a412fdf7e567ffb2a66c3ff0e4bd03
#
_entry.id   30a412fdf7e567ffb2a66c3ff0e4bd03
#
_cell.length_a   1.000
_cell.length_b   1.000
_cell.length_c   1.000
_cell.angle_alpha   90.00
_cell.angle_beta   90.00
_cell.angle_gamma   90.00
#
_symmetry.space_group_name_H-M   'P 1'
#
loop_
_entity.id
_entity.type
_entity.pdbx_description
1 polymer ?
#
loop_
_entity_poly.entity_id
_entity_poly.type
_entity_poly.pdbx_seq_one_letter_code
_entity_poly.pdbx_strand_id
1 'polypeptide(L)'
;MGGDFAPEMPVSGACLAVKARSDIFIYLVGQSDEINRQLCRLSMSDHPRLSVIHADEVIQMAESPSLAYRKKKQSSIHIGLNLVKNGEALGFFSAGNTGAVMTASTFILGRIPNVERPCIGGVMPGPVLLLDMGSNVDCKPNHLVQFALMGHYFAQDVMDIQNPRVGLLNIGEEDDKGNQLTQTVFPLLKEQPINFIGNIEAKQLLNRAADVVVCDGFVGNSVLKFGQGIVKVFFDFFKSEWKRSWRSKLALILLGPALKGFKKQYSYEEIGGAPLLGVNGVVFIGHGSSSDYAIQNGLLSVAHAIETKMVDEIASAVSAS
;
A
#
# COMPACT_ATOMS: atom_id res chain seq x y z
N MET A 1 -1.40 3.46 16.29
CA MET A 1 -2.27 2.65 17.20
C MET A 1 -3.28 1.91 16.32
N GLY A 2 -3.77 0.73 16.75
CA GLY A 2 -4.85 0.01 16.04
C GLY A 2 -4.42 -1.19 15.19
N GLY A 3 -3.15 -1.33 14.82
CA GLY A 3 -2.64 -2.57 14.22
C GLY A 3 -2.43 -3.68 15.25
N ASP A 4 -2.26 -4.92 14.77
CA ASP A 4 -2.18 -6.13 15.62
C ASP A 4 -1.04 -6.08 16.65
N PHE A 5 0.04 -5.40 16.33
CA PHE A 5 1.26 -5.26 17.13
C PHE A 5 1.56 -3.80 17.51
N ALA A 6 0.55 -2.94 17.51
CA ALA A 6 0.72 -1.56 17.94
C ALA A 6 0.78 -1.45 19.48
N PRO A 7 1.59 -0.54 20.05
CA PRO A 7 2.49 0.39 19.35
C PRO A 7 3.91 -0.16 19.08
N GLU A 8 4.23 -1.39 19.46
CA GLU A 8 5.58 -1.97 19.45
C GLU A 8 6.20 -1.90 18.04
N MET A 9 5.56 -2.54 17.04
CA MET A 9 6.11 -2.56 15.68
C MET A 9 6.13 -1.18 15.00
N PRO A 10 5.08 -0.33 15.09
CA PRO A 10 5.13 1.03 14.58
C PRO A 10 6.28 1.88 15.15
N VAL A 11 6.52 1.80 16.45
CA VAL A 11 7.62 2.56 17.09
C VAL A 11 8.98 1.99 16.66
N SER A 12 9.15 0.66 16.65
CA SER A 12 10.39 0.03 16.19
C SER A 12 10.71 0.38 14.74
N GLY A 13 9.72 0.27 13.84
CA GLY A 13 9.88 0.62 12.42
C GLY A 13 10.23 2.09 12.20
N ALA A 14 9.64 3.00 12.94
CA ALA A 14 9.98 4.41 12.91
C ALA A 14 11.43 4.67 13.37
N CYS A 15 11.87 3.99 14.44
CA CYS A 15 13.27 4.06 14.90
C CYS A 15 14.24 3.51 13.84
N LEU A 16 13.90 2.46 13.13
CA LEU A 16 14.69 1.92 12.02
C LEU A 16 14.74 2.92 10.85
N ALA A 17 13.62 3.54 10.51
CA ALA A 17 13.53 4.49 9.40
C ALA A 17 14.41 5.74 9.63
N VAL A 18 14.37 6.37 10.82
CA VAL A 18 15.22 7.52 11.12
C VAL A 18 16.71 7.18 11.23
N LYS A 19 17.05 5.90 11.51
CA LYS A 19 18.45 5.41 11.44
C LYS A 19 18.89 5.20 10.00
N ALA A 20 18.00 4.72 9.12
CA ALA A 20 18.30 4.46 7.72
C ALA A 20 18.45 5.75 6.90
N ARG A 21 17.67 6.80 7.22
CA ARG A 21 17.70 8.10 6.52
C ARG A 21 17.85 9.26 7.51
N SER A 22 18.79 10.14 7.24
CA SER A 22 19.12 11.25 8.13
C SER A 22 18.28 12.51 7.93
N ASP A 23 17.54 12.58 6.84
CA ASP A 23 16.75 13.75 6.39
C ASP A 23 15.25 13.64 6.71
N ILE A 24 14.80 12.53 7.32
CA ILE A 24 13.41 12.38 7.74
C ILE A 24 13.20 12.67 9.21
N PHE A 25 12.05 13.28 9.53
CA PHE A 25 11.54 13.50 10.88
C PHE A 25 10.17 12.80 11.00
N ILE A 26 9.92 12.08 12.09
CA ILE A 26 8.70 11.28 12.25
C ILE A 26 7.94 11.69 13.51
N TYR A 27 6.67 12.04 13.34
CA TYR A 27 5.70 12.16 14.41
C TYR A 27 5.07 10.80 14.70
N LEU A 28 5.23 10.32 15.93
CA LEU A 28 4.56 9.11 16.44
C LEU A 28 3.26 9.53 17.11
N VAL A 29 2.12 9.25 16.45
CA VAL A 29 0.82 9.71 16.91
C VAL A 29 0.07 8.56 17.61
N GLY A 30 -0.26 8.74 18.90
CA GLY A 30 -0.96 7.72 19.68
C GLY A 30 -0.92 8.01 21.18
N GLN A 31 -1.22 6.99 21.99
CA GLN A 31 -1.16 7.09 23.45
C GLN A 31 0.29 7.31 23.90
N SER A 32 0.59 8.52 24.36
CA SER A 32 1.97 8.97 24.64
C SER A 32 2.71 8.05 25.62
N ASP A 33 2.06 7.57 26.68
CA ASP A 33 2.70 6.71 27.68
C ASP A 33 3.14 5.37 27.08
N GLU A 34 2.33 4.82 26.20
CA GLU A 34 2.61 3.56 25.51
C GLU A 34 3.80 3.74 24.53
N ILE A 35 3.78 4.83 23.75
CA ILE A 35 4.83 5.15 22.78
C ILE A 35 6.14 5.43 23.51
N ASN A 36 6.13 6.27 24.54
CA ASN A 36 7.32 6.62 25.31
C ASN A 36 7.94 5.40 25.99
N ARG A 37 7.11 4.45 26.47
CA ARG A 37 7.58 3.19 27.04
C ARG A 37 8.35 2.36 25.99
N GLN A 38 7.88 2.31 24.73
CA GLN A 38 8.60 1.62 23.66
C GLN A 38 9.88 2.35 23.26
N LEU A 39 9.85 3.66 23.14
CA LEU A 39 11.05 4.46 22.85
C LEU A 39 12.13 4.28 23.92
N CYS A 40 11.75 4.23 25.20
CA CYS A 40 12.66 3.95 26.30
C CYS A 40 13.31 2.56 26.16
N ARG A 41 12.51 1.52 25.88
CA ARG A 41 13.04 0.15 25.63
C ARG A 41 14.05 0.07 24.49
N LEU A 42 13.86 0.92 23.47
CA LEU A 42 14.74 0.97 22.30
C LEU A 42 15.90 1.97 22.45
N SER A 43 16.03 2.62 23.61
CA SER A 43 17.02 3.69 23.88
C SER A 43 16.92 4.85 22.86
N MET A 44 15.71 5.24 22.51
CA MET A 44 15.40 6.25 21.48
C MET A 44 14.54 7.42 22.02
N SER A 45 14.38 7.56 23.34
CA SER A 45 13.52 8.59 23.97
C SER A 45 13.87 10.02 23.58
N ASP A 46 15.15 10.32 23.47
CA ASP A 46 15.64 11.68 23.18
C ASP A 46 16.16 11.82 21.74
N HIS A 47 15.67 10.97 20.82
CA HIS A 47 16.15 11.01 19.45
C HIS A 47 15.63 12.28 18.73
N PRO A 48 16.51 13.16 18.19
CA PRO A 48 16.15 14.52 17.73
C PRO A 48 15.19 14.54 16.54
N ARG A 49 14.98 13.41 15.87
CA ARG A 49 14.10 13.28 14.69
C ARG A 49 12.85 12.41 14.95
N LEU A 50 12.54 12.16 16.22
CA LEU A 50 11.30 11.52 16.66
C LEU A 50 10.58 12.46 17.63
N SER A 51 9.28 12.63 17.44
CA SER A 51 8.42 13.37 18.36
C SER A 51 7.12 12.61 18.60
N VAL A 52 6.60 12.67 19.81
CA VAL A 52 5.36 12.00 20.19
C VAL A 52 4.23 13.01 20.25
N ILE A 53 3.14 12.73 19.53
CA ILE A 53 1.90 13.51 19.58
C ILE A 53 0.82 12.62 20.21
N HIS A 54 0.19 13.14 21.26
CA HIS A 54 -0.83 12.40 21.99
C HIS A 54 -2.12 12.21 21.17
N ALA A 55 -2.70 11.03 21.29
CA ALA A 55 -4.02 10.70 20.75
C ALA A 55 -4.76 9.82 21.76
N ASP A 56 -5.88 10.32 22.26
CA ASP A 56 -6.68 9.63 23.30
C ASP A 56 -7.37 8.38 22.78
N GLU A 57 -7.81 8.40 21.52
CA GLU A 57 -8.66 7.38 20.95
C GLU A 57 -7.92 6.45 19.98
N VAL A 58 -8.30 5.18 20.00
CA VAL A 58 -7.81 4.15 19.07
C VAL A 58 -8.96 3.62 18.22
N ILE A 59 -8.80 3.63 16.89
CA ILE A 59 -9.71 2.95 15.98
C ILE A 59 -9.24 1.50 15.85
N GLN A 60 -10.10 0.55 16.26
CA GLN A 60 -9.80 -0.87 16.19
C GLN A 60 -9.97 -1.43 14.77
N MET A 61 -9.30 -2.55 14.46
CA MET A 61 -9.34 -3.18 13.13
C MET A 61 -10.75 -3.60 12.69
N ALA A 62 -11.60 -4.01 13.63
CA ALA A 62 -12.96 -4.48 13.36
C ALA A 62 -14.02 -3.36 13.37
N GLU A 63 -13.65 -2.11 13.65
CA GLU A 63 -14.62 -1.02 13.69
C GLU A 63 -15.07 -0.59 12.29
N SER A 64 -16.35 -0.20 12.19
CA SER A 64 -16.89 0.39 10.96
C SER A 64 -16.16 1.70 10.61
N PRO A 65 -15.55 1.82 9.42
CA PRO A 65 -14.76 2.99 9.02
C PRO A 65 -15.51 4.31 9.14
N SER A 66 -16.75 4.36 8.64
CA SER A 66 -17.57 5.56 8.64
C SER A 66 -18.00 5.99 10.04
N LEU A 67 -18.31 5.04 10.92
CA LEU A 67 -18.65 5.33 12.31
C LEU A 67 -17.42 5.79 13.10
N ALA A 68 -16.28 5.14 12.91
CA ALA A 68 -15.02 5.52 13.54
C ALA A 68 -14.60 6.93 13.12
N TYR A 69 -14.66 7.25 11.82
CA TYR A 69 -14.40 8.60 11.32
C TYR A 69 -15.28 9.67 11.97
N ARG A 70 -16.58 9.39 12.16
CA ARG A 70 -17.51 10.38 12.74
C ARG A 70 -17.32 10.57 14.24
N LYS A 71 -17.07 9.48 14.99
CA LYS A 71 -17.08 9.48 16.46
C LYS A 71 -15.70 9.70 17.07
N LYS A 72 -14.61 9.18 16.46
CA LYS A 72 -13.27 9.17 17.06
C LYS A 72 -12.35 10.24 16.46
N LYS A 73 -12.66 11.50 16.77
CA LYS A 73 -11.92 12.67 16.24
C LYS A 73 -10.55 12.87 16.91
N GLN A 74 -10.34 12.27 18.08
CA GLN A 74 -9.06 12.27 18.81
C GLN A 74 -8.25 11.00 18.56
N SER A 75 -8.57 10.25 17.49
CA SER A 75 -7.80 9.07 17.11
C SER A 75 -6.48 9.45 16.42
N SER A 76 -5.49 8.56 16.54
CA SER A 76 -4.19 8.73 15.88
C SER A 76 -4.29 8.93 14.36
N ILE A 77 -5.30 8.31 13.70
CA ILE A 77 -5.56 8.51 12.28
C ILE A 77 -6.03 9.94 11.99
N HIS A 78 -6.99 10.46 12.78
CA HIS A 78 -7.49 11.82 12.59
C HIS A 78 -6.41 12.87 12.85
N ILE A 79 -5.71 12.75 13.98
CA ILE A 79 -4.66 13.69 14.36
C ILE A 79 -3.53 13.67 13.32
N GLY A 80 -3.04 12.48 12.93
CA GLY A 80 -1.97 12.36 11.95
C GLY A 80 -2.33 12.94 10.57
N LEU A 81 -3.55 12.71 10.08
CA LEU A 81 -4.02 13.29 8.82
C LEU A 81 -4.25 14.80 8.91
N ASN A 82 -4.63 15.33 10.07
CA ASN A 82 -4.72 16.79 10.26
C ASN A 82 -3.33 17.45 10.25
N LEU A 83 -2.29 16.80 10.76
CA LEU A 83 -0.92 17.32 10.61
C LEU A 83 -0.54 17.46 9.12
N VAL A 84 -0.92 16.48 8.29
CA VAL A 84 -0.67 16.57 6.83
C VAL A 84 -1.49 17.70 6.22
N LYS A 85 -2.78 17.79 6.55
CA LYS A 85 -3.67 18.85 6.05
C LYS A 85 -3.16 20.25 6.38
N ASN A 86 -2.60 20.43 7.58
CA ASN A 86 -2.10 21.72 8.06
C ASN A 86 -0.69 22.04 7.53
N GLY A 87 -0.03 21.13 6.82
CA GLY A 87 1.35 21.29 6.34
C GLY A 87 2.42 21.09 7.43
N GLU A 88 2.03 20.57 8.62
CA GLU A 88 2.95 20.22 9.70
C GLU A 88 3.68 18.91 9.44
N ALA A 89 3.08 18.02 8.62
CA ALA A 89 3.70 16.82 8.07
C ALA A 89 3.45 16.76 6.57
N LEU A 90 4.34 16.08 5.82
CA LEU A 90 4.27 15.96 4.37
C LEU A 90 3.63 14.65 3.89
N GLY A 91 3.53 13.65 4.77
CA GLY A 91 2.92 12.37 4.45
C GLY A 91 2.45 11.63 5.69
N PHE A 92 1.65 10.59 5.47
CA PHE A 92 1.02 9.79 6.51
C PHE A 92 1.18 8.30 6.24
N PHE A 93 1.57 7.56 7.27
CA PHE A 93 1.62 6.09 7.26
C PHE A 93 0.82 5.52 8.43
N SER A 94 0.03 4.48 8.17
CA SER A 94 -0.72 3.78 9.23
C SER A 94 -0.86 2.30 8.91
N ALA A 95 -0.54 1.42 9.86
CA ALA A 95 -0.83 -0.01 9.82
C ALA A 95 -2.14 -0.36 10.56
N GLY A 96 -3.03 0.60 10.76
CA GLY A 96 -4.34 0.43 11.37
C GLY A 96 -5.43 0.01 10.37
N ASN A 97 -6.69 0.26 10.74
CA ASN A 97 -7.87 -0.08 9.95
C ASN A 97 -7.85 0.62 8.58
N THR A 98 -7.65 -0.15 7.50
CA THR A 98 -7.53 0.32 6.12
C THR A 98 -8.71 1.21 5.70
N GLY A 99 -9.94 0.77 5.98
CA GLY A 99 -11.13 1.54 5.62
C GLY A 99 -11.23 2.86 6.39
N ALA A 100 -10.80 2.88 7.65
CA ALA A 100 -10.78 4.11 8.44
C ALA A 100 -9.73 5.10 7.92
N VAL A 101 -8.53 4.62 7.53
CA VAL A 101 -7.50 5.47 6.90
C VAL A 101 -8.02 6.04 5.59
N MET A 102 -8.57 5.19 4.70
CA MET A 102 -9.13 5.64 3.42
C MET A 102 -10.24 6.67 3.61
N THR A 103 -11.21 6.38 4.50
CA THR A 103 -12.33 7.29 4.79
C THR A 103 -11.82 8.61 5.36
N ALA A 104 -10.97 8.57 6.37
CA ALA A 104 -10.43 9.77 7.00
C ALA A 104 -9.58 10.59 6.03
N SER A 105 -8.72 9.97 5.22
CA SER A 105 -7.92 10.65 4.21
C SER A 105 -8.80 11.37 3.18
N THR A 106 -9.84 10.68 2.69
CA THR A 106 -10.78 11.28 1.71
C THR A 106 -11.49 12.51 2.25
N PHE A 107 -11.89 12.50 3.54
CA PHE A 107 -12.66 13.62 4.10
C PHE A 107 -11.79 14.71 4.76
N ILE A 108 -10.59 14.38 5.23
CA ILE A 108 -9.68 15.35 5.88
C ILE A 108 -8.80 16.04 4.85
N LEU A 109 -8.10 15.27 4.01
CA LEU A 109 -7.20 15.81 2.98
C LEU A 109 -7.97 16.25 1.73
N GLY A 110 -9.11 15.61 1.47
CA GLY A 110 -9.84 15.76 0.22
C GLY A 110 -9.25 14.89 -0.88
N ARG A 111 -9.87 14.94 -2.05
CA ARG A 111 -9.37 14.29 -3.26
C ARG A 111 -8.52 15.28 -4.06
N ILE A 112 -7.60 14.78 -4.84
CA ILE A 112 -6.96 15.56 -5.90
C ILE A 112 -8.05 16.12 -6.81
N PRO A 113 -7.99 17.39 -7.25
CA PRO A 113 -8.98 17.96 -8.20
C PRO A 113 -9.17 17.05 -9.41
N ASN A 114 -10.40 16.90 -9.86
CA ASN A 114 -10.85 16.05 -10.96
C ASN A 114 -10.73 14.53 -10.73
N VAL A 115 -10.12 14.04 -9.66
CA VAL A 115 -10.17 12.62 -9.30
C VAL A 115 -11.55 12.26 -8.75
N GLU A 116 -12.24 11.31 -9.41
CA GLU A 116 -13.57 10.88 -9.00
C GLU A 116 -13.53 9.97 -7.76
N ARG A 117 -12.56 9.06 -7.71
CA ARG A 117 -12.40 8.09 -6.63
C ARG A 117 -10.93 7.87 -6.27
N PRO A 118 -10.55 7.92 -5.00
CA PRO A 118 -9.26 7.39 -4.56
C PRO A 118 -9.24 5.88 -4.74
N CYS A 119 -8.05 5.30 -4.96
CA CYS A 119 -7.84 3.86 -5.03
C CYS A 119 -6.66 3.41 -4.18
N ILE A 120 -6.72 2.16 -3.72
CA ILE A 120 -5.62 1.54 -3.00
C ILE A 120 -4.79 0.73 -4.00
N GLY A 121 -3.53 1.08 -4.15
CA GLY A 121 -2.57 0.32 -4.91
C GLY A 121 -1.88 -0.74 -4.06
N GLY A 122 -1.48 -1.84 -4.67
CA GLY A 122 -0.64 -2.79 -4.01
C GLY A 122 0.33 -3.44 -4.96
N VAL A 123 1.55 -3.54 -4.51
CA VAL A 123 2.57 -4.16 -5.32
C VAL A 123 2.52 -5.67 -5.11
N MET A 124 2.17 -6.35 -6.18
CA MET A 124 2.15 -7.80 -6.27
C MET A 124 3.58 -8.35 -6.39
N PRO A 125 3.80 -9.62 -6.06
CA PRO A 125 5.08 -10.26 -6.32
C PRO A 125 5.52 -10.08 -7.77
N GLY A 126 6.79 -9.67 -7.96
CA GLY A 126 7.32 -9.42 -9.28
C GLY A 126 7.44 -7.96 -9.69
N PRO A 127 7.48 -7.03 -8.80
CA PRO A 127 6.95 -5.70 -8.50
C PRO A 127 5.97 -5.18 -9.58
N VAL A 128 4.76 -5.74 -9.62
CA VAL A 128 3.65 -5.26 -10.43
C VAL A 128 2.68 -4.49 -9.54
N LEU A 129 2.41 -3.24 -9.86
CA LEU A 129 1.41 -2.43 -9.16
C LEU A 129 0.00 -2.81 -9.63
N LEU A 130 -0.82 -3.34 -8.74
CA LEU A 130 -2.23 -3.65 -9.01
C LEU A 130 -3.12 -2.55 -8.42
N LEU A 131 -4.03 -2.00 -9.21
CA LEU A 131 -5.01 -0.98 -8.89
C LEU A 131 -6.39 -1.38 -9.46
N ASP A 132 -7.46 -1.36 -8.72
CA ASP A 132 -7.72 -1.08 -7.33
C ASP A 132 -7.76 -2.37 -6.50
N MET A 133 -7.24 -2.33 -5.26
CA MET A 133 -7.21 -3.51 -4.40
C MET A 133 -8.34 -3.58 -3.36
N GLY A 134 -9.50 -2.97 -3.66
CA GLY A 134 -10.70 -3.16 -2.84
C GLY A 134 -11.30 -1.90 -2.25
N SER A 135 -10.89 -0.72 -2.68
CA SER A 135 -11.52 0.53 -2.26
C SER A 135 -12.80 0.84 -3.06
N ASN A 136 -12.90 0.38 -4.31
CA ASN A 136 -14.06 0.64 -5.19
C ASN A 136 -14.53 -0.66 -5.82
N VAL A 137 -15.57 -1.26 -5.27
CA VAL A 137 -16.13 -2.54 -5.74
C VAL A 137 -16.83 -2.37 -7.09
N ASP A 138 -17.68 -1.34 -7.20
CA ASP A 138 -18.39 -1.00 -8.44
C ASP A 138 -17.74 0.23 -9.08
N CYS A 139 -17.06 0.02 -10.20
CA CYS A 139 -16.37 1.05 -10.94
C CYS A 139 -17.12 1.51 -12.18
N LYS A 140 -16.99 2.79 -12.51
CA LYS A 140 -17.33 3.35 -13.82
C LYS A 140 -16.09 3.29 -14.73
N PRO A 141 -16.26 3.35 -16.07
CA PRO A 141 -15.11 3.35 -16.98
C PRO A 141 -14.05 4.42 -16.63
N ASN A 142 -14.48 5.66 -16.35
CA ASN A 142 -13.57 6.74 -16.01
C ASN A 142 -12.75 6.49 -14.72
N HIS A 143 -13.29 5.72 -13.76
CA HIS A 143 -12.51 5.33 -12.57
C HIS A 143 -11.27 4.52 -12.95
N LEU A 144 -11.42 3.52 -13.85
CA LEU A 144 -10.31 2.67 -14.28
C LEU A 144 -9.29 3.47 -15.11
N VAL A 145 -9.75 4.41 -15.93
CA VAL A 145 -8.86 5.32 -16.66
C VAL A 145 -8.02 6.15 -15.69
N GLN A 146 -8.67 6.74 -14.67
CA GLN A 146 -7.95 7.51 -13.64
C GLN A 146 -7.00 6.62 -12.82
N PHE A 147 -7.38 5.37 -12.50
CA PHE A 147 -6.50 4.44 -11.82
C PHE A 147 -5.26 4.12 -12.66
N ALA A 148 -5.43 3.98 -13.98
CA ALA A 148 -4.31 3.75 -14.90
C ALA A 148 -3.33 4.94 -14.91
N LEU A 149 -3.84 6.16 -15.01
CA LEU A 149 -3.03 7.38 -14.92
C LEU A 149 -2.30 7.47 -13.58
N MET A 150 -3.02 7.34 -12.47
CA MET A 150 -2.42 7.39 -11.12
C MET A 150 -1.38 6.30 -10.93
N GLY A 151 -1.64 5.09 -11.43
CA GLY A 151 -0.70 3.97 -11.37
C GLY A 151 0.54 4.19 -12.23
N HIS A 152 0.40 4.76 -13.42
CA HIS A 152 1.51 5.10 -14.31
C HIS A 152 2.48 6.06 -13.61
N TYR A 153 1.99 7.18 -13.07
CA TYR A 153 2.83 8.17 -12.38
C TYR A 153 3.42 7.62 -11.08
N PHE A 154 2.65 6.85 -10.31
CA PHE A 154 3.20 6.17 -9.15
C PHE A 154 4.36 5.22 -9.51
N ALA A 155 4.20 4.44 -10.57
CA ALA A 155 5.25 3.53 -11.01
C ALA A 155 6.48 4.28 -11.55
N GLN A 156 6.27 5.42 -12.21
CA GLN A 156 7.35 6.28 -12.68
C GLN A 156 8.11 6.93 -11.51
N ASP A 157 7.40 7.54 -10.56
CA ASP A 157 7.97 8.42 -9.55
C ASP A 157 8.44 7.67 -8.29
N VAL A 158 7.76 6.58 -7.94
CA VAL A 158 8.01 5.85 -6.68
C VAL A 158 8.63 4.48 -6.90
N MET A 159 8.36 3.84 -8.06
CA MET A 159 8.97 2.57 -8.42
C MET A 159 10.16 2.71 -9.38
N ASP A 160 10.54 3.94 -9.75
CA ASP A 160 11.66 4.28 -10.64
C ASP A 160 11.59 3.63 -12.03
N ILE A 161 10.37 3.45 -12.59
CA ILE A 161 10.15 2.85 -13.91
C ILE A 161 9.83 3.95 -14.92
N GLN A 162 10.78 4.34 -15.77
CA GLN A 162 10.65 5.51 -16.66
C GLN A 162 9.50 5.47 -17.67
N ASN A 163 9.10 4.31 -18.17
CA ASN A 163 7.98 4.15 -19.11
C ASN A 163 7.15 2.92 -18.72
N PRO A 164 6.39 2.99 -17.62
CA PRO A 164 5.68 1.84 -17.06
C PRO A 164 4.68 1.26 -18.07
N ARG A 165 4.73 -0.04 -18.27
CA ARG A 165 3.75 -0.78 -19.07
C ARG A 165 2.46 -0.91 -18.27
N VAL A 166 1.38 -0.36 -18.79
CA VAL A 166 0.06 -0.37 -18.14
C VAL A 166 -0.84 -1.37 -18.86
N GLY A 167 -1.37 -2.35 -18.12
CA GLY A 167 -2.31 -3.37 -18.63
C GLY A 167 -3.68 -3.26 -17.97
N LEU A 168 -4.71 -3.66 -18.70
CA LEU A 168 -6.08 -3.83 -18.17
C LEU A 168 -6.31 -5.30 -17.81
N LEU A 169 -6.60 -5.59 -16.54
CA LEU A 169 -6.87 -6.96 -16.11
C LEU A 169 -8.13 -7.50 -16.76
N ASN A 170 -8.01 -8.63 -17.46
CA ASN A 170 -9.10 -9.21 -18.26
C ASN A 170 -9.06 -10.75 -18.26
N ILE A 171 -10.03 -11.37 -18.91
CA ILE A 171 -10.17 -12.83 -19.05
C ILE A 171 -9.43 -13.41 -20.27
N GLY A 172 -8.89 -12.57 -21.15
CA GLY A 172 -8.12 -12.91 -22.34
C GLY A 172 -7.37 -11.71 -22.86
N GLU A 173 -6.40 -11.93 -23.75
CA GLU A 173 -5.49 -10.89 -24.26
C GLU A 173 -6.09 -10.10 -25.44
N GLU A 174 -7.12 -10.65 -26.11
CA GLU A 174 -7.72 -10.03 -27.29
C GLU A 174 -8.50 -8.75 -26.93
N ASP A 175 -8.51 -7.78 -27.82
CA ASP A 175 -9.09 -6.45 -27.61
C ASP A 175 -10.59 -6.46 -27.29
N ASP A 176 -11.32 -7.47 -27.78
CA ASP A 176 -12.78 -7.63 -27.62
C ASP A 176 -13.20 -8.44 -26.39
N LYS A 177 -12.25 -8.94 -25.62
CA LYS A 177 -12.56 -9.74 -24.41
C LYS A 177 -13.03 -8.88 -23.24
N GLY A 178 -13.68 -9.56 -22.31
CA GLY A 178 -14.06 -9.01 -21.02
C GLY A 178 -15.55 -8.74 -20.86
N ASN A 179 -15.86 -8.10 -19.73
CA ASN A 179 -17.22 -7.63 -19.42
C ASN A 179 -17.47 -6.23 -20.00
N GLN A 180 -18.68 -5.72 -19.85
CA GLN A 180 -19.07 -4.41 -20.35
C GLN A 180 -18.14 -3.28 -19.86
N LEU A 181 -17.67 -3.34 -18.60
CA LEU A 181 -16.76 -2.36 -18.05
C LEU A 181 -15.42 -2.38 -18.78
N THR A 182 -14.75 -3.52 -18.85
CA THR A 182 -13.43 -3.64 -19.48
C THR A 182 -13.47 -3.35 -20.98
N GLN A 183 -14.51 -3.78 -21.69
CA GLN A 183 -14.70 -3.45 -23.10
C GLN A 183 -14.89 -1.96 -23.35
N THR A 184 -15.55 -1.25 -22.42
CA THR A 184 -15.70 0.22 -22.52
C THR A 184 -14.40 0.95 -22.16
N VAL A 185 -13.63 0.44 -21.18
CA VAL A 185 -12.38 1.04 -20.71
C VAL A 185 -11.24 0.88 -21.71
N PHE A 186 -11.19 -0.23 -22.41
CA PHE A 186 -10.07 -0.56 -23.31
C PHE A 186 -9.79 0.52 -24.37
N PRO A 187 -10.75 1.00 -25.18
CA PRO A 187 -10.49 2.07 -26.11
C PRO A 187 -10.11 3.40 -25.43
N LEU A 188 -10.69 3.70 -24.26
CA LEU A 188 -10.35 4.92 -23.52
C LEU A 188 -8.90 4.93 -23.04
N LEU A 189 -8.37 3.77 -22.64
CA LEU A 189 -6.96 3.65 -22.24
C LEU A 189 -6.00 3.80 -23.42
N LYS A 190 -6.39 3.39 -24.63
CA LYS A 190 -5.58 3.60 -25.85
C LYS A 190 -5.41 5.08 -26.18
N GLU A 191 -6.32 5.94 -25.77
CA GLU A 191 -6.28 7.39 -26.01
C GLU A 191 -5.45 8.15 -24.96
N GLN A 192 -5.09 7.51 -23.84
CA GLN A 192 -4.34 8.15 -22.76
C GLN A 192 -2.84 8.26 -23.09
N PRO A 193 -2.14 9.29 -22.61
CA PRO A 193 -0.70 9.49 -22.80
C PRO A 193 0.14 8.57 -21.88
N ILE A 194 -0.16 7.27 -21.90
CA ILE A 194 0.51 6.23 -21.10
C ILE A 194 0.92 5.06 -22.00
N ASN A 195 1.87 4.27 -21.59
CA ASN A 195 2.29 3.05 -22.30
C ASN A 195 1.28 1.91 -22.05
N PHE A 196 0.07 2.05 -22.61
CA PHE A 196 -0.96 1.00 -22.51
C PHE A 196 -0.63 -0.17 -23.42
N ILE A 197 -0.46 -1.36 -22.85
CA ILE A 197 -0.05 -2.58 -23.58
C ILE A 197 -1.20 -3.54 -23.87
N GLY A 198 -2.44 -3.16 -23.53
CA GLY A 198 -3.62 -3.99 -23.79
C GLY A 198 -4.13 -4.78 -22.59
N ASN A 199 -4.89 -5.85 -22.86
CA ASN A 199 -5.43 -6.73 -21.85
C ASN A 199 -4.36 -7.65 -21.24
N ILE A 200 -4.46 -7.91 -19.95
CA ILE A 200 -3.56 -8.77 -19.15
C ILE A 200 -4.41 -9.82 -18.43
N GLU A 201 -4.08 -11.09 -18.58
CA GLU A 201 -4.68 -12.14 -17.76
C GLU A 201 -4.04 -12.24 -16.36
N ALA A 202 -4.80 -12.71 -15.37
CA ALA A 202 -4.32 -12.82 -13.98
C ALA A 202 -3.04 -13.68 -13.83
N LYS A 203 -2.84 -14.70 -14.68
CA LYS A 203 -1.62 -15.54 -14.70
C LYS A 203 -0.35 -14.73 -15.03
N GLN A 204 -0.50 -13.66 -15.81
CA GLN A 204 0.60 -12.81 -16.29
C GLN A 204 1.09 -11.81 -15.25
N LEU A 205 0.31 -11.54 -14.19
CA LEU A 205 0.75 -10.71 -13.05
C LEU A 205 2.05 -11.24 -12.43
N LEU A 206 2.20 -12.55 -12.33
CA LEU A 206 3.38 -13.18 -11.73
C LEU A 206 4.60 -13.19 -12.67
N ASN A 207 4.41 -12.96 -13.97
CA ASN A 207 5.45 -13.00 -15.00
C ASN A 207 5.92 -11.60 -15.43
N ARG A 208 5.50 -10.55 -14.74
CA ARG A 208 5.84 -9.14 -15.06
C ARG A 208 5.52 -8.74 -16.51
N ALA A 209 4.39 -9.20 -17.03
CA ALA A 209 3.95 -8.80 -18.36
C ALA A 209 3.65 -7.29 -18.44
N ALA A 210 3.20 -6.70 -17.32
CA ALA A 210 3.02 -5.27 -17.14
C ALA A 210 3.69 -4.81 -15.83
N ASP A 211 3.89 -3.51 -15.69
CA ASP A 211 4.42 -2.88 -14.48
C ASP A 211 3.27 -2.32 -13.61
N VAL A 212 2.19 -1.91 -14.27
CA VAL A 212 0.92 -1.47 -13.65
C VAL A 212 -0.21 -2.27 -14.27
N VAL A 213 -1.11 -2.80 -13.44
CA VAL A 213 -2.32 -3.51 -13.91
C VAL A 213 -3.54 -2.93 -13.22
N VAL A 214 -4.56 -2.63 -14.02
CA VAL A 214 -5.77 -1.92 -13.55
C VAL A 214 -6.98 -2.82 -13.60
N CYS A 215 -7.80 -2.78 -12.57
CA CYS A 215 -9.09 -3.46 -12.47
C CYS A 215 -10.01 -2.74 -11.47
N ASP A 216 -11.26 -3.20 -11.33
CA ASP A 216 -12.10 -2.79 -10.21
C ASP A 216 -11.64 -3.44 -8.89
N GLY A 217 -12.07 -2.86 -7.77
CA GLY A 217 -11.64 -3.31 -6.45
C GLY A 217 -12.16 -4.69 -6.05
N PHE A 218 -13.25 -5.18 -6.63
CA PHE A 218 -13.74 -6.53 -6.38
C PHE A 218 -12.78 -7.57 -6.96
N VAL A 219 -12.42 -7.39 -8.22
CA VAL A 219 -11.47 -8.27 -8.93
C VAL A 219 -10.08 -8.17 -8.29
N GLY A 220 -9.58 -6.95 -8.05
CA GLY A 220 -8.24 -6.76 -7.49
C GLY A 220 -8.10 -7.36 -6.09
N ASN A 221 -9.08 -7.15 -5.20
CA ASN A 221 -9.06 -7.78 -3.87
C ASN A 221 -9.16 -9.31 -3.94
N SER A 222 -9.93 -9.85 -4.89
CA SER A 222 -10.07 -11.29 -5.10
C SER A 222 -8.74 -11.91 -5.54
N VAL A 223 -8.06 -11.30 -6.51
CA VAL A 223 -6.73 -11.72 -6.99
C VAL A 223 -5.70 -11.66 -5.86
N LEU A 224 -5.67 -10.55 -5.10
CA LEU A 224 -4.77 -10.40 -3.95
C LEU A 224 -4.99 -11.50 -2.92
N LYS A 225 -6.23 -11.71 -2.48
CA LYS A 225 -6.57 -12.70 -1.45
C LYS A 225 -6.29 -14.13 -1.91
N PHE A 226 -6.56 -14.43 -3.18
CA PHE A 226 -6.23 -15.72 -3.76
C PHE A 226 -4.72 -15.94 -3.80
N GLY A 227 -3.95 -14.96 -4.26
CA GLY A 227 -2.48 -15.01 -4.27
C GLY A 227 -1.90 -15.21 -2.86
N GLN A 228 -2.38 -14.45 -1.87
CA GLN A 228 -1.99 -14.62 -0.46
C GLN A 228 -2.31 -16.03 0.06
N GLY A 229 -3.47 -16.60 -0.34
CA GLY A 229 -3.87 -17.95 -0.01
C GLY A 229 -2.92 -19.00 -0.57
N ILE A 230 -2.53 -18.89 -1.85
CA ILE A 230 -1.57 -19.80 -2.50
C ILE A 230 -0.21 -19.78 -1.77
N VAL A 231 0.33 -18.59 -1.52
CA VAL A 231 1.61 -18.44 -0.80
C VAL A 231 1.55 -19.09 0.58
N LYS A 232 0.44 -18.90 1.30
CA LYS A 232 0.23 -19.54 2.61
C LYS A 232 0.23 -21.07 2.50
N VAL A 233 -0.55 -21.64 1.58
CA VAL A 233 -0.62 -23.09 1.36
C VAL A 233 0.75 -23.66 1.01
N PHE A 234 1.51 -22.97 0.17
CA PHE A 234 2.88 -23.35 -0.20
C PHE A 234 3.79 -23.45 1.05
N PHE A 235 3.82 -22.42 1.89
CA PHE A 235 4.65 -22.46 3.10
C PHE A 235 4.14 -23.45 4.15
N ASP A 236 2.83 -23.62 4.29
CA ASP A 236 2.24 -24.61 5.22
C ASP A 236 2.57 -26.05 4.78
N PHE A 237 2.66 -26.31 3.48
CA PHE A 237 3.15 -27.59 2.96
C PHE A 237 4.59 -27.87 3.43
N PHE A 238 5.51 -26.93 3.29
CA PHE A 238 6.90 -27.12 3.75
C PHE A 238 6.99 -27.26 5.27
N LYS A 239 6.17 -26.54 6.05
CA LYS A 239 6.08 -26.75 7.50
C LYS A 239 5.60 -28.15 7.88
N SER A 240 4.68 -28.73 7.13
CA SER A 240 4.21 -30.09 7.33
C SER A 240 5.29 -31.12 7.01
N GLU A 241 6.02 -30.93 5.91
CA GLU A 241 7.14 -31.79 5.52
C GLU A 241 8.29 -31.74 6.53
N TRP A 242 8.56 -30.58 7.13
CA TRP A 242 9.53 -30.47 8.22
C TRP A 242 9.25 -31.40 9.39
N LYS A 243 7.97 -31.65 9.69
CA LYS A 243 7.54 -32.53 10.80
C LYS A 243 7.49 -34.01 10.41
N ARG A 244 7.51 -34.34 9.11
CA ARG A 244 7.25 -35.68 8.59
C ARG A 244 8.41 -36.66 8.81
N SER A 245 9.66 -36.25 8.46
CA SER A 245 10.80 -37.15 8.56
C SER A 245 12.13 -36.37 8.71
N TRP A 246 13.19 -37.09 9.20
CA TRP A 246 14.51 -36.50 9.26
C TRP A 246 15.11 -36.21 7.87
N ARG A 247 14.74 -37.00 6.85
CA ARG A 247 15.16 -36.78 5.45
C ARG A 247 14.52 -35.47 4.89
N SER A 248 13.26 -35.25 5.16
CA SER A 248 12.57 -33.99 4.81
C SER A 248 13.22 -32.78 5.48
N LYS A 249 13.63 -32.91 6.76
CA LYS A 249 14.36 -31.85 7.48
C LYS A 249 15.68 -31.52 6.79
N LEU A 250 16.48 -32.53 6.46
CA LEU A 250 17.76 -32.32 5.78
C LEU A 250 17.57 -31.65 4.40
N ALA A 251 16.60 -32.11 3.62
CA ALA A 251 16.25 -31.50 2.34
C ALA A 251 15.85 -30.04 2.47
N LEU A 252 15.01 -29.69 3.47
CA LEU A 252 14.58 -28.32 3.71
C LEU A 252 15.70 -27.42 4.25
N ILE A 253 16.67 -27.95 5.00
CA ILE A 253 17.87 -27.20 5.39
C ILE A 253 18.68 -26.82 4.15
N LEU A 254 18.89 -27.74 3.22
CA LEU A 254 19.60 -27.48 1.96
C LEU A 254 18.86 -26.49 1.06
N LEU A 255 17.53 -26.55 1.03
CA LEU A 255 16.67 -25.61 0.29
C LEU A 255 16.50 -24.25 1.00
N GLY A 256 16.93 -24.12 2.25
CA GLY A 256 16.72 -22.93 3.09
C GLY A 256 17.08 -21.59 2.42
N PRO A 257 18.27 -21.46 1.78
CA PRO A 257 18.63 -20.25 1.06
C PRO A 257 17.66 -19.90 -0.09
N ALA A 258 17.26 -20.89 -0.89
CA ALA A 258 16.31 -20.71 -1.99
C ALA A 258 14.92 -20.31 -1.49
N LEU A 259 14.42 -20.94 -0.42
CA LEU A 259 13.15 -20.59 0.20
C LEU A 259 13.16 -19.19 0.84
N LYS A 260 14.30 -18.76 1.41
CA LYS A 260 14.48 -17.39 1.89
C LYS A 260 14.46 -16.39 0.73
N GLY A 261 15.13 -16.68 -0.37
CA GLY A 261 15.13 -15.87 -1.58
C GLY A 261 13.71 -15.73 -2.16
N PHE A 262 13.00 -16.86 -2.25
CA PHE A 262 11.60 -16.87 -2.67
C PHE A 262 10.72 -16.02 -1.74
N LYS A 263 10.82 -16.24 -0.41
CA LYS A 263 10.06 -15.44 0.57
C LYS A 263 10.35 -13.95 0.41
N LYS A 264 11.61 -13.56 0.26
CA LYS A 264 11.98 -12.15 0.07
C LYS A 264 11.37 -11.57 -1.20
N GLN A 265 11.48 -12.27 -2.33
CA GLN A 265 10.94 -11.81 -3.62
C GLN A 265 9.41 -11.68 -3.63
N TYR A 266 8.71 -12.51 -2.83
CA TYR A 266 7.24 -12.56 -2.77
C TYR A 266 6.66 -11.99 -1.48
N SER A 267 7.47 -11.30 -0.66
CA SER A 267 7.01 -10.64 0.56
C SER A 267 6.57 -9.20 0.28
N TYR A 268 5.39 -8.85 0.79
CA TYR A 268 4.92 -7.46 0.80
C TYR A 268 5.76 -6.55 1.73
N GLU A 269 6.60 -7.13 2.59
CA GLU A 269 7.42 -6.39 3.56
C GLU A 269 8.47 -5.51 2.91
N GLU A 270 8.93 -5.84 1.69
CA GLU A 270 9.92 -5.05 0.95
C GLU A 270 9.39 -3.67 0.52
N ILE A 271 8.09 -3.56 0.30
CA ILE A 271 7.43 -2.31 -0.11
C ILE A 271 6.85 -1.58 1.10
N GLY A 272 6.52 -2.34 2.14
CA GLY A 272 6.11 -1.86 3.45
C GLY A 272 4.69 -1.32 3.56
N GLY A 273 4.04 -0.91 2.46
CA GLY A 273 2.68 -0.38 2.50
C GLY A 273 2.04 -0.21 1.14
N ALA A 274 0.72 -0.13 1.13
CA ALA A 274 -0.12 0.14 -0.02
C ALA A 274 -0.35 1.65 -0.17
N PRO A 275 -0.03 2.30 -1.29
CA PRO A 275 -0.35 3.69 -1.50
C PRO A 275 -1.86 3.90 -1.64
N LEU A 276 -2.37 4.96 -1.03
CA LEU A 276 -3.72 5.47 -1.28
C LEU A 276 -3.60 6.63 -2.27
N LEU A 277 -3.87 6.34 -3.54
CA LEU A 277 -3.77 7.30 -4.63
C LEU A 277 -5.07 8.08 -4.82
N GLY A 278 -4.97 9.32 -5.29
CA GLY A 278 -6.11 10.17 -5.60
C GLY A 278 -6.62 11.01 -4.43
N VAL A 279 -5.99 10.96 -3.25
CA VAL A 279 -6.18 11.91 -2.15
C VAL A 279 -5.15 13.04 -2.23
N ASN A 280 -5.48 14.21 -1.72
CA ASN A 280 -4.62 15.40 -1.74
C ASN A 280 -3.54 15.33 -0.63
N GLY A 281 -2.67 14.35 -0.71
CA GLY A 281 -1.57 14.11 0.21
C GLY A 281 -0.96 12.72 0.03
N VAL A 282 0.26 12.55 0.49
CA VAL A 282 0.96 11.25 0.45
C VAL A 282 0.49 10.38 1.61
N VAL A 283 -0.24 9.30 1.29
CA VAL A 283 -0.80 8.37 2.29
C VAL A 283 -0.45 6.94 1.92
N PHE A 284 0.14 6.20 2.86
CA PHE A 284 0.40 4.77 2.72
C PHE A 284 -0.24 3.97 3.86
N ILE A 285 -0.72 2.79 3.53
CA ILE A 285 -1.45 1.90 4.45
C ILE A 285 -0.67 0.60 4.59
N GLY A 286 -0.12 0.35 5.78
CA GLY A 286 0.50 -0.92 6.13
C GLY A 286 -0.53 -1.99 6.49
N HIS A 287 -0.11 -3.26 6.49
CA HIS A 287 -0.94 -4.36 6.98
C HIS A 287 -0.98 -4.34 8.52
N GLY A 288 -2.12 -4.73 9.12
CA GLY A 288 -2.25 -4.77 10.59
C GLY A 288 -1.19 -5.63 11.29
N SER A 289 -0.72 -6.68 10.64
CA SER A 289 0.36 -7.57 11.11
C SER A 289 1.77 -7.20 10.59
N SER A 290 1.98 -5.98 10.09
CA SER A 290 3.28 -5.52 9.60
C SER A 290 4.37 -5.65 10.67
N SER A 291 5.53 -6.19 10.25
CA SER A 291 6.77 -6.16 11.05
C SER A 291 7.35 -4.74 11.10
N ASP A 292 8.28 -4.50 12.00
CA ASP A 292 9.03 -3.25 12.06
C ASP A 292 9.80 -2.96 10.77
N TYR A 293 10.34 -3.99 10.11
CA TYR A 293 10.97 -3.87 8.79
C TYR A 293 9.98 -3.42 7.71
N ALA A 294 8.77 -3.98 7.67
CA ALA A 294 7.73 -3.53 6.75
C ALA A 294 7.33 -2.06 7.00
N ILE A 295 7.19 -1.68 8.27
CA ILE A 295 6.87 -0.29 8.63
C ILE A 295 8.01 0.66 8.26
N GLN A 296 9.26 0.27 8.50
CA GLN A 296 10.43 1.03 8.02
C GLN A 296 10.35 1.30 6.53
N ASN A 297 10.15 0.25 5.72
CA ASN A 297 10.07 0.37 4.26
C ASN A 297 8.88 1.24 3.83
N GLY A 298 7.73 1.10 4.48
CA GLY A 298 6.58 1.95 4.22
C GLY A 298 6.83 3.43 4.49
N LEU A 299 7.53 3.75 5.58
CA LEU A 299 7.93 5.12 5.90
C LEU A 299 8.96 5.68 4.89
N LEU A 300 9.89 4.85 4.43
CA LEU A 300 10.84 5.21 3.37
C LEU A 300 10.12 5.44 2.03
N SER A 301 9.13 4.64 1.69
CA SER A 301 8.29 4.84 0.50
C SER A 301 7.48 6.14 0.58
N VAL A 302 6.94 6.49 1.76
CA VAL A 302 6.29 7.80 1.97
C VAL A 302 7.29 8.93 1.71
N ALA A 303 8.51 8.85 2.27
CA ALA A 303 9.52 9.87 2.08
C ALA A 303 9.90 10.03 0.59
N HIS A 304 10.05 8.92 -0.13
CA HIS A 304 10.36 8.93 -1.56
C HIS A 304 9.22 9.55 -2.39
N ALA A 305 7.97 9.18 -2.11
CA ALA A 305 6.80 9.76 -2.79
C ALA A 305 6.63 11.28 -2.54
N ILE A 306 7.13 11.79 -1.40
CA ILE A 306 7.18 13.23 -1.12
C ILE A 306 8.25 13.91 -1.97
N GLU A 307 9.44 13.33 -2.06
CA GLU A 307 10.57 13.87 -2.83
C GLU A 307 10.29 13.97 -4.33
N THR A 308 9.62 12.96 -4.88
CA THR A 308 9.23 12.91 -6.30
C THR A 308 8.02 13.78 -6.61
N LYS A 309 7.38 14.40 -5.61
CA LYS A 309 6.15 15.20 -5.76
C LYS A 309 5.01 14.45 -6.44
N MET A 310 4.91 13.14 -6.18
CA MET A 310 3.94 12.21 -6.78
C MET A 310 2.51 12.79 -6.84
N VAL A 311 2.06 13.48 -5.79
CA VAL A 311 0.69 14.06 -5.75
C VAL A 311 0.50 15.14 -6.79
N ASP A 312 1.50 16.01 -7.01
CA ASP A 312 1.46 17.11 -7.98
C ASP A 312 1.50 16.57 -9.41
N GLU A 313 2.32 15.55 -9.69
CA GLU A 313 2.39 14.88 -10.99
C GLU A 313 1.06 14.21 -11.34
N ILE A 314 0.46 13.46 -10.40
CA ILE A 314 -0.87 12.87 -10.58
C ILE A 314 -1.93 13.96 -10.81
N ALA A 315 -1.91 15.07 -10.05
CA ALA A 315 -2.86 16.16 -10.21
C ALA A 315 -2.77 16.81 -11.60
N SER A 316 -1.55 17.02 -12.08
CA SER A 316 -1.29 17.57 -13.42
C SER A 316 -1.81 16.64 -14.52
N ALA A 317 -1.55 15.34 -14.39
CA ALA A 317 -1.95 14.33 -15.36
C ALA A 317 -3.47 14.18 -15.47
N VAL A 318 -4.17 14.06 -14.33
CA VAL A 318 -5.64 13.91 -14.30
C VAL A 318 -6.34 15.20 -14.76
N SER A 319 -5.72 16.36 -14.62
CA SER A 319 -6.31 17.63 -15.11
C SER A 319 -6.15 17.81 -16.61
N ALA A 320 -5.22 17.10 -17.24
CA ALA A 320 -4.96 17.16 -18.68
C ALA A 320 -5.72 16.09 -19.49
N SER A 321 -6.30 15.08 -18.84
CA SER A 321 -7.09 13.98 -19.41
C SER A 321 -8.59 14.31 -19.38
#